data_e82750b9cf59e8028db5fa98464326b7
#
_entry.id   e82750b9cf59e8028db5fa98464326b7
#
_cell.length_a   1.000
_cell.length_b   1.000
_cell.length_c   1.000
_cell.angle_alpha   90.00
_cell.angle_beta   90.00
_cell.angle_gamma   90.00
#
_symmetry.space_group_name_H-M   'P 1'
#
loop_
_entity.id
_entity.type
_entity.pdbx_description
1 polymer ?
#
loop_
_entity_poly.entity_id
_entity_poly.type
_entity_poly.pdbx_seq_one_letter_code
_entity_poly.pdbx_strand_id
1 'polypeptide(L)'
;MSGTVSTATATGTGSRGPSALQRLKALARAELALLGRNRGVVLTALLVPLTVPFSLRGAVDKMNLKEAGLTVGAVMLTAALGFTFLFAVYASLVNAYVARREELVLKRLRTGELSDAEILTGTALPAMGLGLAQALLLWAGCAALLHTGPPKAPYLTVLGIVAGLVLSAALAALTASFTRSVESAQVTALPLVFVSMLGSGIMFPAGLMPDGLARICGFLPLSPAIRLVSGGLTGGMSAYETLGAVAGALAWVIVAVFAVRRWFRWESRR
;
A
#
# COMPACT_ATOMS: atom_id res chain seq x y z
N MET A 1 -2.43 61.04 46.03
CA MET A 1 -2.45 59.56 46.09
C MET A 1 -2.13 59.05 44.70
N SER A 2 -0.86 58.71 44.48
CA SER A 2 -0.37 58.24 43.18
C SER A 2 -0.47 56.73 43.17
N GLY A 3 -1.31 56.17 42.25
CA GLY A 3 -1.41 54.75 42.02
C GLY A 3 -0.40 54.33 40.91
N THR A 4 0.59 53.55 41.28
CA THR A 4 1.56 52.93 40.37
C THR A 4 0.88 51.75 39.67
N VAL A 5 0.72 51.87 38.34
CA VAL A 5 0.28 50.76 37.47
C VAL A 5 1.50 49.86 37.21
N SER A 6 1.51 48.67 37.80
CA SER A 6 2.51 47.64 37.55
C SER A 6 2.20 46.94 36.20
N THR A 7 3.00 47.22 35.19
CA THR A 7 3.00 46.49 33.92
C THR A 7 3.67 45.13 34.12
N ALA A 8 2.87 44.08 34.24
CA ALA A 8 3.35 42.70 34.21
C ALA A 8 3.76 42.35 32.78
N THR A 9 5.08 42.26 32.56
CA THR A 9 5.69 41.73 31.32
C THR A 9 5.37 40.24 31.22
N ALA A 10 4.42 39.89 30.39
CA ALA A 10 4.16 38.50 30.05
C ALA A 10 5.33 37.97 29.18
N THR A 11 6.24 37.24 29.81
CA THR A 11 7.24 36.42 29.09
C THR A 11 6.50 35.34 28.34
N GLY A 12 6.26 35.59 27.06
CA GLY A 12 5.71 34.60 26.14
C GLY A 12 6.72 33.47 25.94
N THR A 13 6.58 32.38 26.67
CA THR A 13 7.18 31.10 26.31
C THR A 13 6.60 30.68 24.99
N GLY A 14 7.35 30.91 23.91
CA GLY A 14 7.02 30.44 22.57
C GLY A 14 6.87 28.91 22.58
N SER A 15 5.67 28.43 22.75
CA SER A 15 5.36 27.01 22.54
C SER A 15 5.60 26.69 21.06
N ARG A 16 6.75 26.08 20.78
CA ARG A 16 6.97 25.47 19.46
C ARG A 16 5.82 24.54 19.21
N GLY A 17 5.01 24.82 18.20
CA GLY A 17 3.91 23.93 17.78
C GLY A 17 4.41 22.50 17.58
N PRO A 18 3.55 21.51 17.66
CA PRO A 18 3.93 20.10 17.55
C PRO A 18 4.68 19.86 16.24
N SER A 19 5.79 19.12 16.30
CA SER A 19 6.59 18.79 15.11
C SER A 19 5.75 17.98 14.10
N ALA A 20 6.10 18.03 12.81
CA ALA A 20 5.43 17.26 11.76
C ALA A 20 5.31 15.76 12.14
N LEU A 21 6.35 15.21 12.76
CA LEU A 21 6.36 13.81 13.24
C LEU A 21 5.33 13.57 14.35
N GLN A 22 5.18 14.52 15.29
CA GLN A 22 4.18 14.40 16.35
C GLN A 22 2.76 14.47 15.81
N ARG A 23 2.51 15.35 14.83
CA ARG A 23 1.22 15.45 14.13
C ARG A 23 0.90 14.17 13.36
N LEU A 24 1.87 13.63 12.62
CA LEU A 24 1.73 12.36 11.89
C LEU A 24 1.41 11.19 12.82
N LYS A 25 2.13 11.10 13.96
CA LYS A 25 1.91 10.05 14.97
C LYS A 25 0.53 10.15 15.64
N ALA A 26 0.06 11.36 15.92
CA ALA A 26 -1.28 11.59 16.46
C ALA A 26 -2.35 11.16 15.46
N LEU A 27 -2.20 11.56 14.19
CA LEU A 27 -3.12 11.18 13.10
C LEU A 27 -3.14 9.67 12.90
N ALA A 28 -1.97 9.02 12.82
CA ALA A 28 -1.86 7.57 12.67
C ALA A 28 -2.53 6.80 13.83
N ARG A 29 -2.39 7.29 15.07
CA ARG A 29 -3.08 6.68 16.24
C ARG A 29 -4.60 6.81 16.17
N ALA A 30 -5.11 7.96 15.77
CA ALA A 30 -6.55 8.17 15.58
C ALA A 30 -7.10 7.23 14.50
N GLU A 31 -6.37 7.06 13.39
CA GLU A 31 -6.73 6.17 12.30
C GLU A 31 -6.71 4.69 12.73
N LEU A 32 -5.70 4.25 13.48
CA LEU A 32 -5.64 2.89 14.02
C LEU A 32 -6.85 2.60 14.93
N ALA A 33 -7.26 3.55 15.75
CA ALA A 33 -8.44 3.40 16.60
C ALA A 33 -9.73 3.25 15.76
N LEU A 34 -9.82 3.96 14.65
CA LEU A 34 -10.96 3.87 13.73
C LEU A 34 -11.00 2.56 12.94
N LEU A 35 -9.83 2.10 12.46
CA LEU A 35 -9.71 0.78 11.84
C LEU A 35 -10.14 -0.32 12.81
N GLY A 36 -9.69 -0.29 14.06
CA GLY A 36 -10.09 -1.28 15.09
C GLY A 36 -11.59 -1.31 15.38
N ARG A 37 -12.30 -0.21 15.14
CA ARG A 37 -13.78 -0.15 15.30
C ARG A 37 -14.52 -0.78 14.12
N ASN A 38 -13.95 -0.78 12.93
CA ASN A 38 -14.55 -1.38 11.74
C ASN A 38 -14.04 -2.81 11.52
N ARG A 39 -14.51 -3.72 12.39
CA ARG A 39 -14.08 -5.13 12.41
C ARG A 39 -14.30 -5.84 11.07
N GLY A 40 -15.36 -5.48 10.32
CA GLY A 40 -15.65 -6.09 9.03
C GLY A 40 -14.59 -5.77 7.98
N VAL A 41 -14.16 -4.51 7.88
CA VAL A 41 -13.10 -4.10 6.96
C VAL A 41 -11.76 -4.75 7.31
N VAL A 42 -11.40 -4.78 8.60
CA VAL A 42 -10.17 -5.43 9.06
C VAL A 42 -10.21 -6.93 8.78
N LEU A 43 -11.36 -7.58 9.03
CA LEU A 43 -11.52 -9.00 8.79
C LEU A 43 -11.36 -9.34 7.30
N THR A 44 -12.02 -8.58 6.41
CA THR A 44 -11.91 -8.78 4.95
C THR A 44 -10.49 -8.51 4.45
N ALA A 45 -9.87 -7.43 4.93
CA ALA A 45 -8.49 -7.08 4.59
C ALA A 45 -7.47 -8.15 5.02
N LEU A 46 -7.76 -8.88 6.10
CA LEU A 46 -6.90 -9.97 6.58
C LEU A 46 -7.23 -11.31 5.91
N LEU A 47 -8.53 -11.66 5.80
CA LEU A 47 -8.95 -12.99 5.32
C LEU A 47 -8.64 -13.21 3.85
N VAL A 48 -8.92 -12.23 2.97
CA VAL A 48 -8.74 -12.41 1.52
C VAL A 48 -7.29 -12.77 1.16
N PRO A 49 -6.26 -12.01 1.60
CA PRO A 49 -4.87 -12.35 1.31
C PRO A 49 -4.38 -13.64 1.97
N LEU A 50 -5.01 -14.05 3.07
CA LEU A 50 -4.67 -15.31 3.74
C LEU A 50 -5.33 -16.52 3.07
N THR A 51 -6.59 -16.41 2.67
CA THR A 51 -7.37 -17.59 2.20
C THR A 51 -7.24 -17.82 0.70
N VAL A 52 -7.32 -16.76 -0.11
CA VAL A 52 -7.38 -16.91 -1.58
C VAL A 52 -6.11 -17.55 -2.17
N PRO A 53 -4.89 -17.10 -1.87
CA PRO A 53 -3.69 -17.75 -2.38
C PRO A 53 -3.59 -19.22 -1.97
N PHE A 54 -3.89 -19.52 -0.70
CA PHE A 54 -3.81 -20.89 -0.18
C PHE A 54 -4.85 -21.83 -0.77
N SER A 55 -6.04 -21.33 -1.10
CA SER A 55 -7.07 -22.13 -1.80
C SER A 55 -6.64 -22.49 -3.23
N LEU A 56 -5.77 -21.71 -3.84
CA LEU A 56 -5.23 -21.96 -5.18
C LEU A 56 -4.01 -22.89 -5.20
N ARG A 57 -3.55 -23.39 -4.05
CA ARG A 57 -2.37 -24.26 -3.94
C ARG A 57 -2.43 -25.45 -4.92
N GLY A 58 -3.57 -26.14 -4.99
CA GLY A 58 -3.73 -27.27 -5.91
C GLY A 58 -3.59 -26.91 -7.39
N ALA A 59 -3.88 -25.68 -7.78
CA ALA A 59 -3.63 -25.16 -9.12
C ALA A 59 -2.13 -24.86 -9.32
N VAL A 60 -1.49 -24.26 -8.32
CA VAL A 60 -0.06 -23.93 -8.35
C VAL A 60 0.80 -25.19 -8.40
N ASP A 61 0.44 -26.25 -7.68
CA ASP A 61 1.15 -27.53 -7.70
C ASP A 61 1.13 -28.21 -9.08
N LYS A 62 0.15 -27.91 -9.94
CA LYS A 62 0.04 -28.41 -11.31
C LYS A 62 0.82 -27.59 -12.34
N MET A 63 1.33 -26.42 -11.96
CA MET A 63 2.13 -25.57 -12.84
C MET A 63 3.56 -26.14 -12.96
N ASN A 64 4.17 -26.02 -14.14
CA ASN A 64 5.55 -26.47 -14.38
C ASN A 64 6.58 -25.47 -13.79
N LEU A 65 6.55 -25.30 -12.45
CA LEU A 65 7.36 -24.30 -11.75
C LEU A 65 8.86 -24.58 -11.81
N LYS A 66 9.24 -25.85 -11.94
CA LYS A 66 10.67 -26.25 -11.93
C LYS A 66 11.42 -25.70 -13.15
N GLU A 67 10.81 -25.67 -14.31
CA GLU A 67 11.40 -25.09 -15.53
C GLU A 67 11.62 -23.59 -15.41
N ALA A 68 10.74 -22.90 -14.68
CA ALA A 68 10.87 -21.47 -14.38
C ALA A 68 11.78 -21.15 -13.17
N GLY A 69 12.41 -22.16 -12.54
CA GLY A 69 13.24 -22.00 -11.35
C GLY A 69 12.47 -21.52 -10.10
N LEU A 70 11.13 -21.75 -10.08
CA LEU A 70 10.22 -21.29 -9.04
C LEU A 70 9.89 -22.43 -8.05
N THR A 71 9.66 -22.07 -6.81
CA THR A 71 9.13 -22.97 -5.79
C THR A 71 7.68 -22.64 -5.48
N VAL A 72 6.87 -23.64 -5.11
CA VAL A 72 5.46 -23.43 -4.70
C VAL A 72 5.36 -22.37 -3.61
N GLY A 73 6.23 -22.44 -2.60
CA GLY A 73 6.25 -21.48 -1.49
C GLY A 73 6.54 -20.04 -1.94
N ALA A 74 7.49 -19.85 -2.88
CA ALA A 74 7.81 -18.52 -3.40
C ALA A 74 6.63 -17.93 -4.21
N VAL A 75 5.98 -18.75 -5.04
CA VAL A 75 4.80 -18.33 -5.81
C VAL A 75 3.64 -17.99 -4.88
N MET A 76 3.36 -18.85 -3.91
CA MET A 76 2.29 -18.64 -2.92
C MET A 76 2.50 -17.38 -2.09
N LEU A 77 3.73 -17.16 -1.60
CA LEU A 77 4.07 -15.97 -0.82
C LEU A 77 4.00 -14.69 -1.67
N THR A 78 4.49 -14.73 -2.91
CA THR A 78 4.39 -13.61 -3.84
C THR A 78 2.93 -13.26 -4.12
N ALA A 79 2.09 -14.26 -4.39
CA ALA A 79 0.66 -14.06 -4.59
C ALA A 79 -0.01 -13.47 -3.34
N ALA A 80 0.25 -14.02 -2.15
CA ALA A 80 -0.33 -13.55 -0.89
C ALA A 80 0.07 -12.10 -0.58
N LEU A 81 1.31 -11.72 -0.85
CA LEU A 81 1.77 -10.33 -0.73
C LEU A 81 1.09 -9.42 -1.76
N GLY A 82 0.92 -9.88 -2.99
CA GLY A 82 0.16 -9.16 -4.01
C GLY A 82 -1.30 -8.90 -3.60
N PHE A 83 -1.97 -9.90 -3.06
CA PHE A 83 -3.32 -9.73 -2.48
C PHE A 83 -3.32 -8.79 -1.29
N THR A 84 -2.29 -8.82 -0.44
CA THR A 84 -2.13 -7.85 0.67
C THR A 84 -2.05 -6.42 0.14
N PHE A 85 -1.24 -6.17 -0.88
CA PHE A 85 -1.12 -4.84 -1.49
C PHE A 85 -2.45 -4.36 -2.07
N LEU A 86 -3.20 -5.24 -2.73
CA LEU A 86 -4.47 -4.89 -3.38
C LEU A 86 -5.62 -4.72 -2.39
N PHE A 87 -5.77 -5.61 -1.41
CA PHE A 87 -6.96 -5.63 -0.56
C PHE A 87 -6.72 -4.99 0.80
N ALA A 88 -5.62 -5.33 1.49
CA ALA A 88 -5.34 -4.77 2.81
C ALA A 88 -4.89 -3.30 2.75
N VAL A 89 -4.20 -2.89 1.67
CA VAL A 89 -3.69 -1.52 1.55
C VAL A 89 -4.50 -0.73 0.53
N TYR A 90 -4.47 -1.09 -0.76
CA TYR A 90 -5.06 -0.29 -1.81
C TYR A 90 -6.59 -0.12 -1.66
N ALA A 91 -7.35 -1.21 -1.64
CA ALA A 91 -8.82 -1.13 -1.59
C ALA A 91 -9.32 -0.51 -0.27
N SER A 92 -8.68 -0.85 0.86
CA SER A 92 -9.02 -0.25 2.16
C SER A 92 -8.75 1.25 2.19
N LEU A 93 -7.63 1.71 1.58
CA LEU A 93 -7.30 3.12 1.51
C LEU A 93 -8.18 3.90 0.54
N VAL A 94 -8.58 3.32 -0.60
CA VAL A 94 -9.57 3.96 -1.49
C VAL A 94 -10.84 4.28 -0.70
N ASN A 95 -11.38 3.29 0.03
CA ASN A 95 -12.55 3.49 0.88
C ASN A 95 -12.31 4.54 1.96
N ALA A 96 -11.17 4.49 2.65
CA ALA A 96 -10.85 5.44 3.71
C ALA A 96 -10.76 6.88 3.20
N TYR A 97 -10.06 7.12 2.08
CA TYR A 97 -9.94 8.46 1.50
C TYR A 97 -11.29 9.01 1.04
N VAL A 98 -12.12 8.18 0.42
CA VAL A 98 -13.44 8.62 -0.06
C VAL A 98 -14.38 8.89 1.13
N ALA A 99 -14.44 8.01 2.14
CA ALA A 99 -15.24 8.21 3.34
C ALA A 99 -14.84 9.49 4.07
N ARG A 100 -13.53 9.73 4.27
CA ARG A 100 -13.04 10.95 4.90
C ARG A 100 -13.38 12.23 4.15
N ARG A 101 -13.42 12.15 2.82
CA ARG A 101 -13.85 13.26 1.98
C ARG A 101 -15.34 13.52 2.12
N GLU A 102 -16.18 12.50 2.14
CA GLU A 102 -17.63 12.63 2.34
C GLU A 102 -17.97 13.22 3.71
N GLU A 103 -17.29 12.78 4.77
CA GLU A 103 -17.44 13.30 6.14
C GLU A 103 -16.84 14.70 6.32
N LEU A 104 -16.26 15.30 5.25
CA LEU A 104 -15.58 16.60 5.28
C LEU A 104 -14.38 16.66 6.27
N VAL A 105 -13.91 15.52 6.75
CA VAL A 105 -12.76 15.42 7.66
C VAL A 105 -11.49 15.93 6.98
N LEU A 106 -11.25 15.55 5.72
CA LEU A 106 -10.11 16.01 4.94
C LEU A 106 -10.12 17.54 4.78
N LYS A 107 -11.29 18.14 4.54
CA LYS A 107 -11.45 19.60 4.43
C LYS A 107 -11.14 20.30 5.77
N ARG A 108 -11.65 19.75 6.88
CA ARG A 108 -11.37 20.29 8.22
C ARG A 108 -9.90 20.20 8.59
N LEU A 109 -9.23 19.09 8.28
CA LEU A 109 -7.80 18.93 8.51
C LEU A 109 -6.97 19.93 7.69
N ARG A 110 -7.39 20.22 6.46
CA ARG A 110 -6.73 21.17 5.57
C ARG A 110 -6.86 22.63 6.01
N THR A 111 -7.92 22.99 6.73
CA THR A 111 -8.07 24.34 7.32
C THR A 111 -7.21 24.55 8.57
N GLY A 112 -6.58 23.49 9.08
CA GLY A 112 -5.62 23.53 10.15
C GLY A 112 -4.19 23.74 9.64
N GLU A 113 -3.21 23.37 10.48
CA GLU A 113 -1.77 23.52 10.18
C GLU A 113 -1.18 22.38 9.32
N LEU A 114 -2.01 21.40 8.91
CA LEU A 114 -1.56 20.20 8.18
C LEU A 114 -1.44 20.46 6.69
N SER A 115 -0.34 20.03 6.10
CA SER A 115 -0.17 20.00 4.65
C SER A 115 -0.95 18.84 4.01
N ASP A 116 -1.32 18.98 2.73
CA ASP A 116 -2.03 17.95 1.95
C ASP A 116 -1.29 16.61 1.99
N ALA A 117 0.04 16.63 1.93
CA ALA A 117 0.87 15.41 2.01
C ALA A 117 0.82 14.77 3.42
N GLU A 118 0.85 15.56 4.48
CA GLU A 118 0.73 15.05 5.86
C GLU A 118 -0.64 14.39 6.10
N ILE A 119 -1.70 14.96 5.54
CA ILE A 119 -3.06 14.40 5.66
C ILE A 119 -3.15 13.04 4.95
N LEU A 120 -2.72 12.97 3.68
CA LEU A 120 -2.79 11.74 2.89
C LEU A 120 -1.87 10.65 3.44
N THR A 121 -0.63 10.99 3.80
CA THR A 121 0.32 10.02 4.38
C THR A 121 -0.11 9.56 5.77
N GLY A 122 -0.62 10.45 6.61
CA GLY A 122 -1.13 10.10 7.94
C GLY A 122 -2.29 9.12 7.87
N THR A 123 -3.21 9.30 6.91
CA THR A 123 -4.32 8.37 6.66
C THR A 123 -3.82 7.03 6.09
N ALA A 124 -2.71 7.01 5.32
CA ALA A 124 -2.15 5.80 4.75
C ALA A 124 -1.38 4.92 5.75
N LEU A 125 -0.70 5.54 6.72
CA LEU A 125 0.20 4.85 7.65
C LEU A 125 -0.42 3.63 8.36
N PRO A 126 -1.65 3.68 8.90
CA PRO A 126 -2.26 2.52 9.55
C PRO A 126 -2.52 1.35 8.61
N ALA A 127 -2.99 1.61 7.39
CA ALA A 127 -3.23 0.58 6.39
C ALA A 127 -1.90 -0.03 5.91
N MET A 128 -0.87 0.80 5.71
CA MET A 128 0.48 0.33 5.39
C MET A 128 1.06 -0.50 6.55
N GLY A 129 0.86 -0.06 7.79
CA GLY A 129 1.27 -0.80 8.99
C GLY A 129 0.58 -2.17 9.10
N LEU A 130 -0.73 -2.22 8.83
CA LEU A 130 -1.48 -3.48 8.77
C LEU A 130 -0.95 -4.38 7.64
N GLY A 131 -0.73 -3.83 6.44
CA GLY A 131 -0.15 -4.55 5.31
C GLY A 131 1.25 -5.09 5.60
N LEU A 132 2.09 -4.33 6.31
CA LEU A 132 3.40 -4.79 6.74
C LEU A 132 3.30 -5.92 7.77
N ALA A 133 2.46 -5.76 8.79
CA ALA A 133 2.22 -6.80 9.79
C ALA A 133 1.73 -8.10 9.14
N GLN A 134 0.82 -7.98 8.17
CA GLN A 134 0.31 -9.11 7.40
C GLN A 134 1.39 -9.73 6.52
N ALA A 135 2.25 -8.94 5.87
CA ALA A 135 3.38 -9.45 5.08
C ALA A 135 4.34 -10.29 5.94
N LEU A 136 4.63 -9.84 7.16
CA LEU A 136 5.44 -10.60 8.13
C LEU A 136 4.76 -11.89 8.57
N LEU A 137 3.45 -11.84 8.85
CA LEU A 137 2.67 -13.02 9.21
C LEU A 137 2.63 -14.05 8.07
N LEU A 138 2.42 -13.61 6.83
CA LEU A 138 2.42 -14.46 5.64
C LEU A 138 3.79 -15.10 5.41
N TRP A 139 4.85 -14.32 5.56
CA TRP A 139 6.22 -14.85 5.44
C TRP A 139 6.48 -15.95 6.51
N ALA A 140 6.15 -15.68 7.79
CA ALA A 140 6.31 -16.65 8.85
C ALA A 140 5.42 -17.90 8.62
N GLY A 141 4.17 -17.71 8.18
CA GLY A 141 3.25 -18.80 7.84
C GLY A 141 3.74 -19.67 6.69
N CYS A 142 4.23 -19.06 5.60
CA CYS A 142 4.80 -19.80 4.47
C CYS A 142 6.10 -20.54 4.88
N ALA A 143 6.94 -19.95 5.71
CA ALA A 143 8.12 -20.62 6.22
C ALA A 143 7.76 -21.86 7.05
N ALA A 144 6.76 -21.76 7.93
CA ALA A 144 6.34 -22.85 8.81
C ALA A 144 5.56 -23.96 8.07
N LEU A 145 4.63 -23.59 7.18
CA LEU A 145 3.69 -24.55 6.55
C LEU A 145 4.18 -25.11 5.22
N LEU A 146 4.92 -24.31 4.45
CA LEU A 146 5.40 -24.68 3.11
C LEU A 146 6.90 -24.97 3.09
N HIS A 147 7.56 -24.92 4.26
CA HIS A 147 9.02 -25.09 4.39
C HIS A 147 9.78 -24.19 3.41
N THR A 148 9.25 -22.99 3.17
CA THR A 148 9.90 -22.00 2.32
C THR A 148 11.18 -21.57 2.99
N GLY A 149 12.32 -21.83 2.36
CA GLY A 149 13.62 -21.36 2.86
C GLY A 149 13.70 -19.83 2.97
N PRO A 150 14.74 -19.30 3.62
CA PRO A 150 14.93 -17.86 3.69
C PRO A 150 15.05 -17.27 2.28
N PRO A 151 14.62 -16.01 2.07
CA PRO A 151 14.81 -15.34 0.78
C PRO A 151 16.28 -15.36 0.37
N LYS A 152 16.58 -15.69 -0.89
CA LYS A 152 17.94 -15.71 -1.39
C LYS A 152 18.57 -14.32 -1.46
N ALA A 153 17.75 -13.29 -1.69
CA ALA A 153 18.14 -11.88 -1.64
C ALA A 153 17.14 -11.09 -0.76
N PRO A 154 17.29 -11.16 0.58
CA PRO A 154 16.31 -10.56 1.51
C PRO A 154 16.12 -9.06 1.33
N TYR A 155 17.17 -8.33 0.92
CA TYR A 155 17.10 -6.91 0.64
C TYR A 155 16.13 -6.58 -0.50
N LEU A 156 16.06 -7.40 -1.55
CA LEU A 156 15.10 -7.24 -2.65
C LEU A 156 13.67 -7.50 -2.18
N THR A 157 13.48 -8.53 -1.36
CA THR A 157 12.16 -8.84 -0.78
C THR A 157 11.65 -7.68 0.06
N VAL A 158 12.49 -7.14 0.95
CA VAL A 158 12.14 -5.97 1.78
C VAL A 158 11.85 -4.75 0.90
N LEU A 159 12.71 -4.47 -0.09
CA LEU A 159 12.52 -3.37 -1.02
C LEU A 159 11.19 -3.52 -1.79
N GLY A 160 10.86 -4.73 -2.24
CA GLY A 160 9.62 -5.05 -2.93
C GLY A 160 8.39 -4.87 -2.04
N ILE A 161 8.46 -5.27 -0.77
CA ILE A 161 7.38 -5.04 0.20
C ILE A 161 7.16 -3.54 0.42
N VAL A 162 8.23 -2.78 0.67
CA VAL A 162 8.13 -1.32 0.86
C VAL A 162 7.59 -0.65 -0.40
N ALA A 163 8.11 -1.00 -1.58
CA ALA A 163 7.61 -0.48 -2.85
C ALA A 163 6.13 -0.80 -3.06
N GLY A 164 5.70 -2.03 -2.76
CA GLY A 164 4.30 -2.46 -2.87
C GLY A 164 3.36 -1.67 -1.97
N LEU A 165 3.76 -1.45 -0.71
CA LEU A 165 2.98 -0.64 0.24
C LEU A 165 2.86 0.82 -0.22
N VAL A 166 3.97 1.43 -0.64
CA VAL A 166 3.99 2.83 -1.11
C VAL A 166 3.19 3.00 -2.40
N LEU A 167 3.39 2.11 -3.38
CA LEU A 167 2.64 2.12 -4.64
C LEU A 167 1.14 1.95 -4.40
N SER A 168 0.75 1.00 -3.56
CA SER A 168 -0.66 0.77 -3.24
C SER A 168 -1.30 1.99 -2.59
N ALA A 169 -0.60 2.66 -1.68
CA ALA A 169 -1.08 3.89 -1.05
C ALA A 169 -1.20 5.06 -2.06
N ALA A 170 -0.20 5.23 -2.93
CA ALA A 170 -0.22 6.27 -3.97
C ALA A 170 -1.34 6.03 -5.00
N LEU A 171 -1.51 4.78 -5.45
CA LEU A 171 -2.58 4.39 -6.37
C LEU A 171 -3.96 4.52 -5.73
N ALA A 172 -4.09 4.24 -4.43
CA ALA A 172 -5.35 4.44 -3.70
C ALA A 172 -5.75 5.93 -3.67
N ALA A 173 -4.82 6.83 -3.38
CA ALA A 173 -5.07 8.26 -3.43
C ALA A 173 -5.44 8.74 -4.85
N LEU A 174 -4.78 8.18 -5.88
CA LEU A 174 -5.10 8.45 -7.27
C LEU A 174 -6.52 7.99 -7.61
N THR A 175 -6.89 6.75 -7.28
CA THR A 175 -8.24 6.20 -7.53
C THR A 175 -9.31 6.99 -6.78
N ALA A 176 -9.06 7.33 -5.52
CA ALA A 176 -9.97 8.15 -4.71
C ALA A 176 -10.21 9.54 -5.34
N SER A 177 -9.25 10.08 -6.11
CA SER A 177 -9.41 11.36 -6.80
C SER A 177 -10.55 11.35 -7.83
N PHE A 178 -10.83 10.21 -8.44
CA PHE A 178 -11.87 10.02 -9.47
C PHE A 178 -13.16 9.41 -8.91
N THR A 179 -13.10 8.78 -7.74
CA THR A 179 -14.25 8.13 -7.09
C THR A 179 -15.22 9.19 -6.56
N ARG A 180 -16.54 8.96 -6.66
CA ARG A 180 -17.55 9.93 -6.27
C ARG A 180 -18.03 9.70 -4.83
N SER A 181 -18.37 8.47 -4.48
CA SER A 181 -18.94 8.08 -3.18
C SER A 181 -18.31 6.78 -2.65
N VAL A 182 -18.53 6.51 -1.35
CA VAL A 182 -18.06 5.28 -0.70
C VAL A 182 -18.65 4.04 -1.37
N GLU A 183 -19.92 4.09 -1.78
CA GLU A 183 -20.55 2.97 -2.50
C GLU A 183 -19.88 2.71 -3.85
N SER A 184 -19.48 3.78 -4.55
CA SER A 184 -18.78 3.66 -5.84
C SER A 184 -17.30 3.30 -5.70
N ALA A 185 -16.73 3.40 -4.52
CA ALA A 185 -15.30 3.17 -4.28
C ALA A 185 -14.87 1.75 -4.65
N GLN A 186 -15.67 0.75 -4.30
CA GLN A 186 -15.37 -0.64 -4.64
C GLN A 186 -15.37 -0.86 -6.16
N VAL A 187 -16.38 -0.33 -6.86
CA VAL A 187 -16.48 -0.47 -8.32
C VAL A 187 -15.34 0.28 -9.02
N THR A 188 -15.00 1.47 -8.55
CA THR A 188 -13.89 2.26 -9.13
C THR A 188 -12.52 1.61 -8.89
N ALA A 189 -12.35 0.85 -7.80
CA ALA A 189 -11.13 0.13 -7.50
C ALA A 189 -10.94 -1.14 -8.34
N LEU A 190 -12.04 -1.78 -8.79
CA LEU A 190 -12.00 -3.07 -9.49
C LEU A 190 -11.08 -3.11 -10.72
N PRO A 191 -11.07 -2.14 -11.65
CA PRO A 191 -10.22 -2.20 -12.83
C PRO A 191 -8.75 -2.37 -12.48
N LEU A 192 -8.24 -1.60 -11.52
CA LEU A 192 -6.85 -1.70 -11.10
C LEU A 192 -6.57 -3.02 -10.37
N VAL A 193 -7.51 -3.50 -9.56
CA VAL A 193 -7.41 -4.81 -8.88
C VAL A 193 -7.31 -5.93 -9.92
N PHE A 194 -8.23 -6.01 -10.89
CA PHE A 194 -8.23 -7.06 -11.91
C PHE A 194 -7.01 -7.02 -12.81
N VAL A 195 -6.65 -5.83 -13.31
CA VAL A 195 -5.48 -5.67 -14.17
C VAL A 195 -4.21 -6.07 -13.42
N SER A 196 -4.07 -5.69 -12.15
CA SER A 196 -2.91 -6.07 -11.33
C SER A 196 -2.91 -7.55 -10.99
N MET A 197 -4.06 -8.15 -10.63
CA MET A 197 -4.14 -9.58 -10.33
C MET A 197 -3.70 -10.44 -11.52
N LEU A 198 -4.18 -10.12 -12.72
CA LEU A 198 -3.93 -10.92 -13.92
C LEU A 198 -2.56 -10.64 -14.52
N GLY A 199 -2.13 -9.37 -14.51
CA GLY A 199 -0.95 -8.94 -15.25
C GLY A 199 0.31 -8.71 -14.42
N SER A 200 0.21 -8.40 -13.11
CA SER A 200 1.40 -8.07 -12.33
C SER A 200 2.18 -9.28 -11.76
N GLY A 201 1.85 -10.51 -12.18
CA GLY A 201 2.53 -11.70 -11.67
C GLY A 201 1.98 -12.21 -10.33
N ILE A 202 0.82 -11.70 -9.89
CA ILE A 202 0.17 -12.11 -8.64
C ILE A 202 -0.49 -13.49 -8.81
N MET A 203 -1.28 -13.66 -9.85
CA MET A 203 -2.02 -14.90 -10.12
C MET A 203 -1.24 -15.85 -11.05
N PHE A 204 -0.54 -15.27 -12.02
CA PHE A 204 0.29 -16.01 -12.97
C PHE A 204 1.72 -15.48 -12.87
N PRO A 205 2.69 -16.31 -12.37
CA PRO A 205 4.09 -15.90 -12.29
C PRO A 205 4.62 -15.42 -13.64
N ALA A 206 5.34 -14.30 -13.66
CA ALA A 206 5.86 -13.71 -14.89
C ALA A 206 6.75 -14.66 -15.68
N GLY A 207 7.48 -15.57 -14.99
CA GLY A 207 8.33 -16.59 -15.63
C GLY A 207 7.58 -17.67 -16.37
N LEU A 208 6.25 -17.76 -16.25
CA LEU A 208 5.40 -18.70 -16.99
C LEU A 208 4.61 -18.01 -18.12
N MET A 209 4.74 -16.69 -18.26
CA MET A 209 4.08 -15.92 -19.31
C MET A 209 4.92 -15.90 -20.58
N PRO A 210 4.30 -15.87 -21.79
CA PRO A 210 5.00 -15.58 -23.03
C PRO A 210 5.75 -14.24 -22.93
N ASP A 211 6.98 -14.16 -23.50
CA ASP A 211 7.88 -12.98 -23.38
C ASP A 211 7.21 -11.65 -23.74
N GLY A 212 6.39 -11.64 -24.82
CA GLY A 212 5.67 -10.44 -25.25
C GLY A 212 4.67 -9.94 -24.20
N LEU A 213 3.91 -10.89 -23.60
CA LEU A 213 2.92 -10.59 -22.57
C LEU A 213 3.61 -10.17 -21.26
N ALA A 214 4.64 -10.91 -20.83
CA ALA A 214 5.42 -10.61 -19.64
C ALA A 214 6.03 -9.20 -19.70
N ARG A 215 6.46 -8.76 -20.89
CA ARG A 215 7.03 -7.43 -21.12
C ARG A 215 5.97 -6.35 -20.94
N ILE A 216 4.79 -6.49 -21.55
CA ILE A 216 3.67 -5.54 -21.40
C ILE A 216 3.19 -5.50 -19.95
N CYS A 217 2.98 -6.65 -19.33
CA CYS A 217 2.56 -6.79 -17.95
C CYS A 217 3.58 -6.20 -16.96
N GLY A 218 4.87 -6.18 -17.33
CA GLY A 218 5.93 -5.56 -16.54
C GLY A 218 5.78 -4.05 -16.33
N PHE A 219 5.02 -3.37 -17.20
CA PHE A 219 4.72 -1.93 -17.06
C PHE A 219 3.54 -1.62 -16.15
N LEU A 220 2.80 -2.62 -15.67
CA LEU A 220 1.67 -2.38 -14.77
C LEU A 220 2.12 -1.81 -13.42
N PRO A 221 1.27 -1.03 -12.75
CA PRO A 221 1.65 -0.26 -11.56
C PRO A 221 2.25 -1.09 -10.43
N LEU A 222 1.74 -2.29 -10.17
CA LEU A 222 2.23 -3.16 -9.08
C LEU A 222 3.31 -4.15 -9.53
N SER A 223 3.52 -4.33 -10.84
CA SER A 223 4.49 -5.28 -11.37
C SER A 223 5.91 -5.05 -10.86
N PRO A 224 6.44 -3.82 -10.73
CA PRO A 224 7.76 -3.59 -10.19
C PRO A 224 7.94 -4.14 -8.77
N ALA A 225 6.95 -3.92 -7.90
CA ALA A 225 6.99 -4.41 -6.52
C ALA A 225 6.94 -5.94 -6.45
N ILE A 226 6.04 -6.56 -7.22
CA ILE A 226 5.90 -8.02 -7.28
C ILE A 226 7.16 -8.68 -7.86
N ARG A 227 7.79 -8.09 -8.88
CA ARG A 227 9.06 -8.56 -9.45
C ARG A 227 10.19 -8.51 -8.42
N LEU A 228 10.30 -7.43 -7.64
CA LEU A 228 11.28 -7.31 -6.55
C LEU A 228 11.07 -8.37 -5.47
N VAL A 229 9.81 -8.60 -5.05
CA VAL A 229 9.49 -9.66 -4.08
C VAL A 229 9.86 -11.04 -4.63
N SER A 230 9.39 -11.39 -5.81
CA SER A 230 9.65 -12.69 -6.44
C SER A 230 11.16 -12.90 -6.68
N GLY A 231 11.86 -11.91 -7.23
CA GLY A 231 13.31 -11.94 -7.44
C GLY A 231 14.09 -12.08 -6.14
N GLY A 232 13.63 -11.43 -5.06
CA GLY A 232 14.23 -11.58 -3.73
C GLY A 232 14.06 -12.97 -3.13
N LEU A 233 12.93 -13.63 -3.38
CA LEU A 233 12.67 -15.00 -2.92
C LEU A 233 13.45 -16.04 -3.73
N THR A 234 13.54 -15.87 -5.04
CA THR A 234 14.16 -16.84 -5.96
C THR A 234 15.65 -16.61 -6.17
N GLY A 235 16.15 -15.38 -5.97
CA GLY A 235 17.55 -15.00 -6.16
C GLY A 235 17.98 -14.91 -7.63
N GLY A 236 17.03 -14.97 -8.57
CA GLY A 236 17.31 -14.99 -10.02
C GLY A 236 17.30 -13.62 -10.70
N MET A 237 17.33 -12.51 -9.96
CA MET A 237 17.20 -11.16 -10.51
C MET A 237 18.56 -10.50 -10.70
N SER A 238 18.87 -10.07 -11.91
CA SER A 238 20.07 -9.32 -12.22
C SER A 238 20.05 -7.90 -11.66
N ALA A 239 21.22 -7.25 -11.55
CA ALA A 239 21.30 -5.85 -11.13
C ALA A 239 20.54 -4.91 -12.07
N TYR A 240 20.57 -5.18 -13.38
CA TYR A 240 19.85 -4.40 -14.38
C TYR A 240 18.33 -4.51 -14.21
N GLU A 241 17.82 -5.73 -14.01
CA GLU A 241 16.39 -5.96 -13.77
C GLU A 241 15.93 -5.32 -12.45
N THR A 242 16.76 -5.39 -11.41
CA THR A 242 16.51 -4.73 -10.13
C THR A 242 16.39 -3.22 -10.31
N LEU A 243 17.35 -2.60 -11.02
CA LEU A 243 17.34 -1.17 -11.30
C LEU A 243 16.10 -0.78 -12.11
N GLY A 244 15.74 -1.58 -13.12
CA GLY A 244 14.54 -1.38 -13.92
C GLY A 244 13.24 -1.45 -13.08
N ALA A 245 13.15 -2.40 -12.16
CA ALA A 245 12.01 -2.51 -11.27
C ALA A 245 11.92 -1.34 -10.28
N VAL A 246 13.04 -0.93 -9.70
CA VAL A 246 13.09 0.25 -8.80
C VAL A 246 12.70 1.52 -9.56
N ALA A 247 13.27 1.73 -10.76
CA ALA A 247 12.94 2.87 -11.61
C ALA A 247 11.45 2.88 -11.99
N GLY A 248 10.88 1.72 -12.34
CA GLY A 248 9.46 1.55 -12.63
C GLY A 248 8.57 1.88 -11.42
N ALA A 249 8.94 1.41 -10.23
CA ALA A 249 8.22 1.73 -9.00
C ALA A 249 8.26 3.24 -8.72
N LEU A 250 9.42 3.87 -8.82
CA LEU A 250 9.56 5.32 -8.64
C LEU A 250 8.77 6.11 -9.69
N ALA A 251 8.79 5.70 -10.96
CA ALA A 251 8.02 6.34 -12.01
C ALA A 251 6.52 6.31 -11.70
N TRP A 252 5.98 5.19 -11.27
CA TRP A 252 4.57 5.07 -10.89
C TRP A 252 4.22 5.91 -9.66
N VAL A 253 5.09 5.97 -8.64
CA VAL A 253 4.88 6.85 -7.48
C VAL A 253 4.86 8.32 -7.92
N ILE A 254 5.80 8.73 -8.77
CA ILE A 254 5.86 10.11 -9.29
C ILE A 254 4.59 10.44 -10.08
N VAL A 255 4.17 9.56 -10.99
CA VAL A 255 2.94 9.73 -11.78
C VAL A 255 1.71 9.83 -10.85
N ALA A 256 1.60 8.93 -9.87
CA ALA A 256 0.47 8.94 -8.93
C ALA A 256 0.47 10.22 -8.08
N VAL A 257 1.60 10.64 -7.54
CA VAL A 257 1.72 11.88 -6.74
C VAL A 257 1.41 13.10 -7.58
N PHE A 258 1.92 13.18 -8.82
CA PHE A 258 1.61 14.27 -9.74
C PHE A 258 0.11 14.34 -10.04
N ALA A 259 -0.49 13.20 -10.37
CA ALA A 259 -1.91 13.09 -10.66
C ALA A 259 -2.78 13.46 -9.45
N VAL A 260 -2.40 13.01 -8.24
CA VAL A 260 -3.08 13.38 -6.99
C VAL A 260 -2.99 14.90 -6.78
N ARG A 261 -1.81 15.50 -6.89
CA ARG A 261 -1.66 16.96 -6.73
C ARG A 261 -2.51 17.74 -7.73
N ARG A 262 -2.69 17.23 -8.94
CA ARG A 262 -3.44 17.90 -10.01
C ARG A 262 -4.95 17.72 -9.91
N TRP A 263 -5.42 16.51 -9.52
CA TRP A 263 -6.82 16.10 -9.64
C TRP A 263 -7.51 15.76 -8.32
N PHE A 264 -6.79 15.65 -7.21
CA PHE A 264 -7.41 15.32 -5.94
C PHE A 264 -8.30 16.46 -5.47
N ARG A 265 -9.60 16.18 -5.34
CA ARG A 265 -10.60 17.12 -4.85
C ARG A 265 -10.89 16.85 -3.37
N TRP A 266 -10.76 17.91 -2.58
CA TRP A 266 -10.94 17.88 -1.13
C TRP A 266 -12.41 17.98 -0.69
N GLU A 267 -13.33 18.23 -1.64
CA GLU A 267 -14.77 18.35 -1.42
C GLU A 267 -15.53 17.19 -2.06
N SER A 268 -16.67 16.81 -1.44
CA SER A 268 -17.58 15.82 -2.01
C SER A 268 -18.12 16.30 -3.36
N ARG A 269 -18.22 15.41 -4.33
CA ARG A 269 -18.92 15.69 -5.58
C ARG A 269 -20.42 15.57 -5.33
N ARG A 270 -21.13 16.66 -5.40
CA ARG A 270 -22.60 16.69 -5.48
C ARG A 270 -23.06 16.24 -6.84
#